data_63c5fd0187c0a238452a79cfab336fab
#
_entry.id   63c5fd0187c0a238452a79cfab336fab
#
_cell.length_a   1.000
_cell.length_b   1.000
_cell.length_c   1.000
_cell.angle_alpha   90.00
_cell.angle_beta   90.00
_cell.angle_gamma   90.00
#
_symmetry.space_group_name_H-M   'P 1'
#
loop_
_entity.id
_entity.type
_entity.pdbx_description
1 polymer ?
#
loop_
_entity_poly.entity_id
_entity_poly.type
_entity_poly.pdbx_seq_one_letter_code
_entity_poly.pdbx_strand_id
1 'polypeptide(L)'
;RPHNLKLNNGRHLEIRVMPYSDKQWLMVARDVTQMHQLEGARRNFFANVSHELRTPLTVLQGYLEMMQEQTLEGAPREKALHTMREQTHRMEGLVKQLLTLSKIEAAPTLALNDTIDVPMMLRVVEREAQTLSHKKHHLTFEVDNTLKVLGSEDELRSAISNLVYNAVNHTPEGTEIVVRWQHTPTGAEFSVEDNGPGIAPEHIPRLTERFYRVDKARSRQTGGSGLGLAIVKHAVNHHESRLDIQS
;
A
#
# COMPACT_ATOMS: atom_id res chain seq x y z
N ARG A 1 -26.32 25.66 17.38
CA ARG A 1 -25.71 24.50 16.75
C ARG A 1 -24.61 24.99 15.81
N PRO A 2 -23.50 24.26 15.62
CA PRO A 2 -22.50 24.61 14.63
C PRO A 2 -23.09 24.43 13.23
N HIS A 3 -22.73 25.32 12.31
CA HIS A 3 -23.05 25.24 10.89
C HIS A 3 -21.79 24.91 10.12
N ASN A 4 -21.83 23.84 9.33
CA ASN A 4 -20.71 23.46 8.47
C ASN A 4 -20.92 24.07 7.09
N LEU A 5 -19.92 24.82 6.62
CA LEU A 5 -19.92 25.47 5.32
C LEU A 5 -18.75 24.96 4.49
N LYS A 6 -19.04 24.49 3.27
CA LYS A 6 -18.00 24.18 2.28
C LYS A 6 -17.83 25.38 1.36
N LEU A 7 -16.61 25.92 1.30
CA LEU A 7 -16.27 27.03 0.42
C LEU A 7 -15.93 26.53 -1.00
N ASN A 8 -16.05 27.42 -1.99
CA ASN A 8 -15.72 27.11 -3.40
C ASN A 8 -14.25 26.71 -3.62
N ASN A 9 -13.34 27.12 -2.73
CA ASN A 9 -11.93 26.75 -2.74
C ASN A 9 -11.65 25.39 -2.06
N GLY A 10 -12.68 24.62 -1.73
CA GLY A 10 -12.57 23.29 -1.10
C GLY A 10 -12.36 23.30 0.41
N ARG A 11 -12.28 24.47 1.08
CA ARG A 11 -12.17 24.54 2.54
C ARG A 11 -13.49 24.24 3.21
N HIS A 12 -13.42 23.62 4.39
CA HIS A 12 -14.56 23.36 5.27
C HIS A 12 -14.44 24.24 6.53
N LEU A 13 -15.45 25.05 6.79
CA LEU A 13 -15.53 25.90 7.98
C LEU A 13 -16.66 25.43 8.88
N GLU A 14 -16.38 25.30 10.18
CA GLU A 14 -17.38 25.21 11.23
C GLU A 14 -17.64 26.63 11.76
N ILE A 15 -18.87 27.10 11.62
CA ILE A 15 -19.28 28.42 12.06
C ILE A 15 -20.21 28.29 13.25
N ARG A 16 -19.90 29.03 14.35
CA ARG A 16 -20.76 29.18 15.51
C ARG A 16 -21.09 30.63 15.68
N VAL A 17 -22.37 30.91 15.82
CA VAL A 17 -22.88 32.27 16.11
C VAL A 17 -23.57 32.22 17.45
N MET A 18 -23.19 33.12 18.33
CA MET A 18 -23.77 33.24 19.67
C MET A 18 -24.01 34.72 20.06
N PRO A 19 -25.06 35.04 20.83
CA PRO A 19 -25.25 36.41 21.33
C PRO A 19 -24.09 36.79 22.27
N TYR A 20 -23.56 37.99 22.10
CA TYR A 20 -22.47 38.52 22.91
C TYR A 20 -22.97 39.63 23.84
N SER A 21 -23.91 40.45 23.37
CA SER A 21 -24.62 41.46 24.17
C SER A 21 -26.00 41.70 23.55
N ASP A 22 -26.81 42.62 24.13
CA ASP A 22 -28.19 42.86 23.69
C ASP A 22 -28.36 43.18 22.21
N LYS A 23 -27.29 43.66 21.53
CA LYS A 23 -27.31 44.00 20.09
C LYS A 23 -26.12 43.49 19.30
N GLN A 24 -25.29 42.58 19.88
CA GLN A 24 -24.08 42.10 19.26
C GLN A 24 -24.05 40.57 19.23
N TRP A 25 -23.56 40.03 18.14
CA TRP A 25 -23.36 38.59 17.93
C TRP A 25 -21.89 38.31 17.74
N LEU A 26 -21.40 37.29 18.41
CA LEU A 26 -20.06 36.75 18.22
C LEU A 26 -20.15 35.62 17.21
N MET A 27 -19.38 35.70 16.13
CA MET A 27 -19.22 34.64 15.16
C MET A 27 -17.80 34.07 15.28
N VAL A 28 -17.72 32.77 15.51
CA VAL A 28 -16.46 32.02 15.53
C VAL A 28 -16.47 31.10 14.32
N ALA A 29 -15.45 31.23 13.47
CA ALA A 29 -15.22 30.35 12.31
C ALA A 29 -13.95 29.56 12.54
N ARG A 30 -14.03 28.23 12.46
CA ARG A 30 -12.91 27.29 12.58
C ARG A 30 -12.71 26.58 11.26
N ASP A 31 -11.48 26.57 10.74
CA ASP A 31 -11.13 25.73 9.60
C ASP A 31 -11.04 24.27 10.06
N VAL A 32 -11.92 23.44 9.54
CA VAL A 32 -12.03 22.01 9.83
C VAL A 32 -11.73 21.15 8.60
N THR A 33 -11.08 21.73 7.59
CA THR A 33 -10.79 21.08 6.32
C THR A 33 -9.98 19.80 6.53
N GLN A 34 -8.90 19.87 7.29
CA GLN A 34 -8.04 18.73 7.55
C GLN A 34 -8.80 17.61 8.29
N MET A 35 -9.65 17.96 9.26
CA MET A 35 -10.46 16.98 9.99
C MET A 35 -11.44 16.27 9.04
N HIS A 36 -12.14 17.02 8.18
CA HIS A 36 -13.04 16.45 7.18
C HIS A 36 -12.31 15.55 6.16
N GLN A 37 -11.12 15.95 5.74
CA GLN A 37 -10.27 15.13 4.84
C GLN A 37 -9.86 13.82 5.50
N LEU A 38 -9.42 13.85 6.76
CA LEU A 38 -9.06 12.65 7.54
C LEU A 38 -10.26 11.72 7.75
N GLU A 39 -11.42 12.26 8.11
CA GLU A 39 -12.66 11.48 8.25
C GLU A 39 -13.10 10.86 6.93
N GLY A 40 -13.00 11.61 5.82
CA GLY A 40 -13.29 11.14 4.48
C GLY A 40 -12.34 9.99 4.07
N ALA A 41 -11.04 10.17 4.28
CA ALA A 41 -10.02 9.16 4.00
C ALA A 41 -10.25 7.87 4.82
N ARG A 42 -10.58 8.02 6.12
CA ARG A 42 -10.91 6.91 7.01
C ARG A 42 -12.17 6.15 6.53
N ARG A 43 -13.22 6.87 6.16
CA ARG A 43 -14.47 6.27 5.65
C ARG A 43 -14.22 5.49 4.37
N ASN A 44 -13.49 6.09 3.43
CA ASN A 44 -13.12 5.45 2.16
C ASN A 44 -12.23 4.22 2.39
N PHE A 45 -11.31 4.27 3.36
CA PHE A 45 -10.50 3.13 3.75
C PHE A 45 -11.36 1.94 4.18
N PHE A 46 -12.28 2.11 5.13
CA PHE A 46 -13.15 1.02 5.59
C PHE A 46 -14.09 0.49 4.48
N ALA A 47 -14.61 1.38 3.64
CA ALA A 47 -15.42 0.97 2.49
C ALA A 47 -14.60 0.09 1.52
N ASN A 48 -13.37 0.49 1.21
CA ASN A 48 -12.49 -0.27 0.31
C ASN A 48 -12.07 -1.62 0.93
N VAL A 49 -11.72 -1.67 2.22
CA VAL A 49 -11.46 -2.94 2.93
C VAL A 49 -12.64 -3.89 2.82
N SER A 50 -13.85 -3.37 3.08
CA SER A 50 -15.08 -4.18 2.99
C SER A 50 -15.32 -4.72 1.58
N HIS A 51 -15.06 -3.92 0.56
CA HIS A 51 -15.18 -4.34 -0.84
C HIS A 51 -14.14 -5.38 -1.24
N GLU A 52 -12.87 -5.17 -0.88
CA GLU A 52 -11.77 -6.09 -1.22
C GLU A 52 -11.88 -7.43 -0.49
N LEU A 53 -12.54 -7.49 0.68
CA LEU A 53 -12.84 -8.73 1.39
C LEU A 53 -14.12 -9.40 0.89
N ARG A 54 -15.15 -8.64 0.51
CA ARG A 54 -16.44 -9.19 0.05
C ARG A 54 -16.30 -10.03 -1.22
N THR A 55 -15.53 -9.53 -2.19
CA THR A 55 -15.37 -10.21 -3.48
C THR A 55 -14.84 -11.64 -3.36
N PRO A 56 -13.70 -11.90 -2.69
CA PRO A 56 -13.21 -13.28 -2.51
C PRO A 56 -14.16 -14.13 -1.67
N LEU A 57 -14.81 -13.56 -0.64
CA LEU A 57 -15.80 -14.27 0.16
C LEU A 57 -16.99 -14.76 -0.67
N THR A 58 -17.51 -13.92 -1.57
CA THR A 58 -18.60 -14.31 -2.48
C THR A 58 -18.19 -15.46 -3.40
N VAL A 59 -16.95 -15.45 -3.91
CA VAL A 59 -16.43 -16.55 -4.74
C VAL A 59 -16.31 -17.83 -3.92
N LEU A 60 -15.78 -17.76 -2.68
CA LEU A 60 -15.70 -18.92 -1.78
C LEU A 60 -17.08 -19.51 -1.48
N GLN A 61 -18.06 -18.66 -1.16
CA GLN A 61 -19.43 -19.09 -0.88
C GLN A 61 -20.06 -19.80 -2.08
N GLY A 62 -19.94 -19.21 -3.28
CA GLY A 62 -20.51 -19.83 -4.50
C GLY A 62 -19.92 -21.21 -4.79
N TYR A 63 -18.59 -21.40 -4.64
CA TYR A 63 -18.00 -22.73 -4.81
C TYR A 63 -18.40 -23.72 -3.71
N LEU A 64 -18.55 -23.27 -2.47
CA LEU A 64 -19.04 -24.12 -1.37
C LEU A 64 -20.47 -24.59 -1.61
N GLU A 65 -21.37 -23.71 -2.08
CA GLU A 65 -22.75 -24.04 -2.45
C GLU A 65 -22.77 -25.09 -3.57
N MET A 66 -22.00 -24.87 -4.65
CA MET A 66 -21.90 -25.84 -5.75
C MET A 66 -21.35 -27.20 -5.30
N MET A 67 -20.44 -27.23 -4.32
CA MET A 67 -19.93 -28.49 -3.74
C MET A 67 -20.96 -29.18 -2.88
N GLN A 68 -21.78 -28.45 -2.09
CA GLN A 68 -22.85 -29.02 -1.27
C GLN A 68 -23.95 -29.63 -2.12
N GLU A 69 -24.28 -29.00 -3.25
CA GLU A 69 -25.26 -29.51 -4.22
C GLU A 69 -24.74 -30.67 -5.07
N GLN A 70 -23.50 -31.13 -4.84
CA GLN A 70 -22.80 -32.15 -5.62
C GLN A 70 -22.77 -31.89 -7.14
N THR A 71 -22.84 -30.63 -7.53
CA THR A 71 -22.81 -30.18 -8.94
C THR A 71 -21.41 -30.20 -9.54
N LEU A 72 -20.37 -30.34 -8.71
CA LEU A 72 -18.95 -30.34 -9.14
C LEU A 72 -18.29 -31.68 -8.85
N GLU A 73 -17.86 -32.38 -9.92
CA GLU A 73 -17.09 -33.61 -9.84
C GLU A 73 -15.85 -33.54 -10.73
N GLY A 74 -14.84 -34.37 -10.46
CA GLY A 74 -13.63 -34.46 -11.25
C GLY A 74 -12.86 -33.16 -11.40
N ALA A 75 -12.41 -32.83 -12.61
CA ALA A 75 -11.61 -31.66 -12.92
C ALA A 75 -12.25 -30.31 -12.54
N PRO A 76 -13.56 -30.06 -12.72
CA PRO A 76 -14.24 -28.86 -12.21
C PRO A 76 -14.12 -28.69 -10.69
N ARG A 77 -14.19 -29.77 -9.91
CA ARG A 77 -14.02 -29.72 -8.45
C ARG A 77 -12.59 -29.35 -8.06
N GLU A 78 -11.59 -29.90 -8.73
CA GLU A 78 -10.18 -29.55 -8.49
C GLU A 78 -9.90 -28.08 -8.81
N LYS A 79 -10.43 -27.58 -9.91
CA LYS A 79 -10.34 -26.16 -10.28
C LYS A 79 -11.00 -25.27 -9.23
N ALA A 80 -12.17 -25.65 -8.73
CA ALA A 80 -12.86 -24.91 -7.67
C ALA A 80 -12.02 -24.83 -6.39
N LEU A 81 -11.46 -25.98 -5.95
CA LEU A 81 -10.57 -26.02 -4.78
C LEU A 81 -9.31 -25.16 -4.97
N HIS A 82 -8.73 -25.19 -6.15
CA HIS A 82 -7.58 -24.34 -6.49
C HIS A 82 -7.95 -22.85 -6.38
N THR A 83 -9.05 -22.43 -7.00
CA THR A 83 -9.54 -21.04 -6.95
C THR A 83 -9.86 -20.62 -5.52
N MET A 84 -10.50 -21.48 -4.72
CA MET A 84 -10.78 -21.19 -3.31
C MET A 84 -9.49 -20.98 -2.51
N ARG A 85 -8.47 -21.79 -2.74
CA ARG A 85 -7.15 -21.63 -2.11
C ARG A 85 -6.51 -20.28 -2.48
N GLU A 86 -6.55 -19.92 -3.76
CA GLU A 86 -6.03 -18.62 -4.22
C GLU A 86 -6.76 -17.45 -3.55
N GLN A 87 -8.10 -17.51 -3.45
CA GLN A 87 -8.87 -16.46 -2.79
C GLN A 87 -8.54 -16.35 -1.29
N THR A 88 -8.32 -17.48 -0.62
CA THR A 88 -7.92 -17.52 0.79
C THR A 88 -6.54 -16.87 0.99
N HIS A 89 -5.54 -17.24 0.18
CA HIS A 89 -4.21 -16.62 0.24
C HIS A 89 -4.24 -15.12 -0.06
N ARG A 90 -5.09 -14.70 -1.00
CA ARG A 90 -5.28 -13.28 -1.29
C ARG A 90 -5.84 -12.52 -0.08
N MET A 91 -6.85 -13.08 0.60
CA MET A 91 -7.42 -12.48 1.81
C MET A 91 -6.39 -12.42 2.94
N GLU A 92 -5.62 -13.48 3.15
CA GLU A 92 -4.53 -13.51 4.13
C GLU A 92 -3.50 -12.42 3.86
N GLY A 93 -3.06 -12.26 2.61
CA GLY A 93 -2.16 -11.19 2.18
C GLY A 93 -2.72 -9.80 2.46
N LEU A 94 -4.01 -9.56 2.16
CA LEU A 94 -4.69 -8.30 2.44
C LEU A 94 -4.72 -8.00 3.95
N VAL A 95 -5.10 -8.98 4.77
CA VAL A 95 -5.13 -8.83 6.23
C VAL A 95 -3.74 -8.51 6.78
N LYS A 96 -2.70 -9.22 6.31
CA LYS A 96 -1.31 -8.95 6.70
C LYS A 96 -0.88 -7.53 6.38
N GLN A 97 -1.21 -7.02 5.19
CA GLN A 97 -0.91 -5.64 4.79
C GLN A 97 -1.66 -4.61 5.63
N LEU A 98 -2.94 -4.86 5.97
CA LEU A 98 -3.73 -3.99 6.86
C LEU A 98 -3.12 -3.94 8.26
N LEU A 99 -2.71 -5.07 8.81
CA LEU A 99 -2.06 -5.14 10.13
C LEU A 99 -0.69 -4.41 10.11
N THR A 100 0.10 -4.58 9.05
CA THR A 100 1.37 -3.88 8.88
C THR A 100 1.17 -2.37 8.84
N LEU A 101 0.21 -1.90 8.01
CA LEU A 101 -0.11 -0.48 7.92
C LEU A 101 -0.58 0.08 9.26
N SER A 102 -1.46 -0.65 9.96
CA SER A 102 -1.96 -0.25 11.29
C SER A 102 -0.84 -0.15 12.33
N LYS A 103 0.12 -1.08 12.31
CA LYS A 103 1.28 -1.05 13.21
C LYS A 103 2.17 0.17 12.96
N ILE A 104 2.51 0.44 11.69
CA ILE A 104 3.36 1.59 11.31
C ILE A 104 2.67 2.91 11.67
N GLU A 105 1.36 3.02 11.44
CA GLU A 105 0.58 4.23 11.77
C GLU A 105 0.41 4.46 13.28
N ALA A 106 0.39 3.40 14.06
CA ALA A 106 0.27 3.45 15.51
C ALA A 106 1.64 3.56 16.21
N ALA A 107 2.74 3.32 15.48
CA ALA A 107 4.08 3.38 16.05
C ALA A 107 4.36 4.81 16.52
N PRO A 108 4.72 5.01 17.81
CA PRO A 108 5.19 6.30 18.27
C PRO A 108 6.46 6.65 17.50
N THR A 109 6.70 7.96 17.29
CA THR A 109 7.97 8.48 16.76
C THR A 109 9.08 8.23 17.79
N LEU A 110 9.34 6.94 18.08
CA LEU A 110 10.43 6.51 18.96
C LEU A 110 11.72 6.53 18.18
N ALA A 111 12.80 6.84 18.88
CA ALA A 111 14.13 6.79 18.31
C ALA A 111 14.37 5.40 17.68
N LEU A 112 14.47 5.37 16.37
CA LEU A 112 14.82 4.19 15.58
C LEU A 112 16.33 3.93 15.79
N ASN A 113 16.69 3.25 16.87
CA ASN A 113 18.08 3.11 17.31
C ASN A 113 18.70 1.77 16.92
N ASP A 114 17.92 0.85 16.36
CA ASP A 114 18.45 -0.46 15.97
C ASP A 114 19.25 -0.35 14.68
N THR A 115 20.44 -0.92 14.68
CA THR A 115 21.26 -0.98 13.45
C THR A 115 20.81 -2.13 12.59
N ILE A 116 20.30 -1.81 11.40
CA ILE A 116 19.73 -2.76 10.46
C ILE A 116 20.75 -3.11 9.37
N ASP A 117 20.94 -4.41 9.17
CA ASP A 117 21.76 -4.97 8.09
C ASP A 117 20.89 -5.15 6.82
N VAL A 118 20.73 -4.05 6.07
CA VAL A 118 19.93 -4.04 4.83
C VAL A 118 20.50 -5.01 3.77
N PRO A 119 21.83 -5.15 3.58
CA PRO A 119 22.38 -6.17 2.70
C PRO A 119 21.92 -7.60 3.00
N MET A 120 21.87 -7.98 4.28
CA MET A 120 21.37 -9.30 4.69
C MET A 120 19.88 -9.47 4.36
N MET A 121 19.10 -8.44 4.60
CA MET A 121 17.66 -8.39 4.24
C MET A 121 17.47 -8.52 2.72
N LEU A 122 18.26 -7.81 1.91
CA LEU A 122 18.18 -7.85 0.45
C LEU A 122 18.50 -9.22 -0.14
N ARG A 123 19.39 -10.01 0.47
CA ARG A 123 19.63 -11.40 0.05
C ARG A 123 18.38 -12.29 0.19
N VAL A 124 17.56 -12.03 1.20
CA VAL A 124 16.30 -12.75 1.39
C VAL A 124 15.27 -12.29 0.35
N VAL A 125 15.12 -10.98 0.18
CA VAL A 125 14.18 -10.37 -0.80
C VAL A 125 14.55 -10.79 -2.23
N GLU A 126 15.83 -10.88 -2.57
CA GLU A 126 16.31 -11.35 -3.88
C GLU A 126 15.80 -12.77 -4.18
N ARG A 127 15.96 -13.72 -3.23
CA ARG A 127 15.48 -15.11 -3.40
C ARG A 127 13.96 -15.16 -3.56
N GLU A 128 13.24 -14.38 -2.76
CA GLU A 128 11.79 -14.28 -2.82
C GLU A 128 11.35 -13.69 -4.18
N ALA A 129 12.01 -12.63 -4.66
CA ALA A 129 11.75 -12.00 -5.95
C ALA A 129 12.05 -12.92 -7.14
N GLN A 130 13.17 -13.66 -7.09
CA GLN A 130 13.51 -14.67 -8.11
C GLN A 130 12.44 -15.77 -8.18
N THR A 131 11.95 -16.22 -7.02
CA THR A 131 10.87 -17.22 -6.95
C THR A 131 9.57 -16.65 -7.52
N LEU A 132 9.20 -15.42 -7.14
CA LEU A 132 7.99 -14.74 -7.61
C LEU A 132 8.04 -14.47 -9.12
N SER A 133 9.20 -14.12 -9.65
CA SER A 133 9.43 -13.86 -11.08
C SER A 133 9.24 -15.10 -11.95
N HIS A 134 9.40 -16.31 -11.41
CA HIS A 134 9.42 -17.55 -12.19
C HIS A 134 10.36 -17.48 -13.42
N LYS A 135 11.49 -16.76 -13.29
CA LYS A 135 12.46 -16.51 -14.38
C LYS A 135 11.92 -15.67 -15.55
N LYS A 136 10.86 -14.92 -15.34
CA LYS A 136 10.26 -14.06 -16.37
C LYS A 136 10.94 -12.70 -16.50
N HIS A 137 11.76 -12.30 -15.51
CA HIS A 137 12.42 -11.01 -15.46
C HIS A 137 13.93 -11.18 -15.30
N HIS A 138 14.69 -10.17 -15.73
CA HIS A 138 16.12 -10.05 -15.48
C HIS A 138 16.34 -9.23 -14.22
N LEU A 139 16.52 -9.91 -13.08
CA LEU A 139 16.70 -9.27 -11.78
C LEU A 139 18.19 -9.07 -11.50
N THR A 140 18.61 -7.84 -11.27
CA THR A 140 19.98 -7.47 -10.87
C THR A 140 19.95 -6.77 -9.52
N PHE A 141 20.82 -7.18 -8.60
CA PHE A 141 20.96 -6.57 -7.27
C PHE A 141 22.37 -6.00 -7.13
N GLU A 142 22.46 -4.67 -7.01
CA GLU A 142 23.69 -3.92 -6.80
C GLU A 142 23.69 -3.40 -5.35
N VAL A 143 24.40 -4.09 -4.46
CA VAL A 143 24.27 -3.89 -3.02
C VAL A 143 25.61 -3.51 -2.41
N ASP A 144 25.69 -2.33 -1.78
CA ASP A 144 26.81 -1.98 -0.91
C ASP A 144 26.70 -2.77 0.41
N ASN A 145 27.53 -3.81 0.53
CA ASN A 145 27.51 -4.71 1.68
C ASN A 145 28.04 -4.09 2.99
N THR A 146 28.59 -2.89 2.93
CA THR A 146 29.15 -2.19 4.10
C THR A 146 28.14 -1.23 4.74
N LEU A 147 27.08 -0.87 4.02
CA LEU A 147 26.15 0.17 4.39
C LEU A 147 25.02 -0.37 5.26
N LYS A 148 24.93 0.15 6.49
CA LYS A 148 23.88 -0.13 7.48
C LYS A 148 23.13 1.15 7.80
N VAL A 149 21.91 1.02 8.31
CA VAL A 149 21.06 2.17 8.71
C VAL A 149 20.47 1.93 10.09
N LEU A 150 20.08 3.01 10.75
CA LEU A 150 19.24 2.95 11.94
C LEU A 150 17.78 2.88 11.54
N GLY A 151 17.00 2.00 12.18
CA GLY A 151 15.60 1.87 11.81
C GLY A 151 14.85 0.73 12.46
N SER A 152 13.70 0.42 11.90
CA SER A 152 12.90 -0.76 12.23
C SER A 152 13.06 -1.80 11.13
N GLU A 153 13.53 -3.00 11.49
CA GLU A 153 13.75 -4.08 10.53
C GLU A 153 12.44 -4.48 9.81
N ASP A 154 11.35 -4.61 10.56
CA ASP A 154 10.05 -5.00 10.02
C ASP A 154 9.52 -3.98 9.00
N GLU A 155 9.67 -2.68 9.30
CA GLU A 155 9.19 -1.60 8.44
C GLU A 155 10.04 -1.48 7.17
N LEU A 156 11.37 -1.51 7.31
CA LEU A 156 12.29 -1.46 6.17
C LEU A 156 12.12 -2.69 5.28
N ARG A 157 12.00 -3.88 5.87
CA ARG A 157 11.73 -5.11 5.12
C ARG A 157 10.40 -5.01 4.34
N SER A 158 9.37 -4.50 5.01
CA SER A 158 8.06 -4.32 4.37
C SER A 158 8.14 -3.34 3.21
N ALA A 159 8.82 -2.20 3.39
CA ALA A 159 8.98 -1.20 2.33
C ALA A 159 9.77 -1.75 1.13
N ILE A 160 10.93 -2.34 1.39
CA ILE A 160 11.80 -2.95 0.38
C ILE A 160 11.08 -4.04 -0.40
N SER A 161 10.44 -4.98 0.30
CA SER A 161 9.69 -6.08 -0.35
C SER A 161 8.55 -5.56 -1.21
N ASN A 162 7.79 -4.55 -0.75
CA ASN A 162 6.69 -3.96 -1.54
C ASN A 162 7.21 -3.31 -2.83
N LEU A 163 8.35 -2.61 -2.81
CA LEU A 163 8.91 -1.99 -4.01
C LEU A 163 9.39 -3.05 -5.01
N VAL A 164 10.15 -4.04 -4.55
CA VAL A 164 10.68 -5.11 -5.43
C VAL A 164 9.54 -5.96 -6.01
N TYR A 165 8.56 -6.36 -5.19
CA TYR A 165 7.44 -7.18 -5.66
C TYR A 165 6.49 -6.41 -6.56
N ASN A 166 6.35 -5.09 -6.38
CA ASN A 166 5.61 -4.26 -7.33
C ASN A 166 6.27 -4.29 -8.72
N ALA A 167 7.58 -4.14 -8.81
CA ALA A 167 8.31 -4.22 -10.07
C ALA A 167 8.08 -5.58 -10.74
N VAL A 168 8.22 -6.70 -10.02
CA VAL A 168 8.00 -8.05 -10.56
C VAL A 168 6.55 -8.28 -10.98
N ASN A 169 5.57 -7.83 -10.19
CA ASN A 169 4.14 -8.12 -10.44
C ASN A 169 3.51 -7.23 -11.51
N HIS A 170 4.07 -6.04 -11.77
CA HIS A 170 3.44 -5.05 -12.64
C HIS A 170 4.18 -4.85 -13.97
N THR A 171 5.33 -5.48 -14.16
CA THR A 171 6.06 -5.45 -15.43
C THR A 171 5.83 -6.72 -16.24
N PRO A 172 5.93 -6.65 -17.58
CA PRO A 172 5.80 -7.82 -18.46
C PRO A 172 7.04 -8.72 -18.39
N GLU A 173 6.91 -9.93 -18.94
CA GLU A 173 8.01 -10.85 -19.13
C GLU A 173 9.11 -10.22 -19.99
N GLY A 174 10.39 -10.47 -19.65
CA GLY A 174 11.56 -9.92 -20.31
C GLY A 174 12.01 -8.55 -19.75
N THR A 175 11.28 -7.97 -18.79
CA THR A 175 11.68 -6.70 -18.18
C THR A 175 12.97 -6.86 -17.36
N GLU A 176 13.86 -5.89 -17.49
CA GLU A 176 15.02 -5.73 -16.62
C GLU A 176 14.59 -4.95 -15.37
N ILE A 177 14.91 -5.49 -14.20
CA ILE A 177 14.64 -4.87 -12.90
C ILE A 177 15.96 -4.77 -12.15
N VAL A 178 16.38 -3.55 -11.81
CA VAL A 178 17.61 -3.28 -11.09
C VAL A 178 17.27 -2.76 -9.71
N VAL A 179 17.74 -3.47 -8.70
CA VAL A 179 17.59 -3.10 -7.29
C VAL A 179 18.94 -2.60 -6.80
N ARG A 180 19.00 -1.36 -6.27
CA ARG A 180 20.23 -0.77 -5.76
C ARG A 180 20.11 -0.42 -4.29
N TRP A 181 21.18 -0.67 -3.58
CA TRP A 181 21.41 -0.18 -2.23
C TRP A 181 22.78 0.46 -2.19
N GLN A 182 22.81 1.77 -2.04
CA GLN A 182 24.04 2.54 -2.23
C GLN A 182 24.15 3.73 -1.28
N HIS A 183 25.39 4.15 -1.03
CA HIS A 183 25.69 5.37 -0.31
C HIS A 183 25.50 6.59 -1.24
N THR A 184 24.89 7.63 -0.69
CA THR A 184 24.77 8.95 -1.32
C THR A 184 25.37 10.03 -0.42
N PRO A 185 25.61 11.25 -0.92
CA PRO A 185 26.10 12.35 -0.08
C PRO A 185 25.20 12.68 1.11
N THR A 186 23.92 12.34 1.03
CA THR A 186 22.91 12.64 2.06
C THR A 186 22.53 11.44 2.92
N GLY A 187 23.11 10.25 2.69
CA GLY A 187 22.82 9.04 3.45
C GLY A 187 22.75 7.77 2.60
N ALA A 188 21.88 6.86 2.96
CA ALA A 188 21.64 5.63 2.23
C ALA A 188 20.44 5.77 1.27
N GLU A 189 20.55 5.19 0.09
CA GLU A 189 19.49 5.14 -0.90
C GLU A 189 19.17 3.71 -1.29
N PHE A 190 17.88 3.38 -1.25
CA PHE A 190 17.32 2.17 -1.84
C PHE A 190 16.51 2.54 -3.07
N SER A 191 16.82 1.94 -4.22
CA SER A 191 16.07 2.16 -5.45
C SER A 191 15.73 0.86 -6.16
N VAL A 192 14.58 0.87 -6.83
CA VAL A 192 14.13 -0.19 -7.75
C VAL A 192 13.77 0.48 -9.06
N GLU A 193 14.46 0.11 -10.11
CA GLU A 193 14.28 0.61 -11.46
C GLU A 193 13.87 -0.51 -12.39
N ASP A 194 12.86 -0.30 -13.22
CA ASP A 194 12.42 -1.22 -14.24
C ASP A 194 12.34 -0.52 -15.62
N ASN A 195 12.55 -1.28 -16.69
CA ASN A 195 12.36 -0.80 -18.06
C ASN A 195 10.99 -1.23 -18.64
N GLY A 196 9.99 -1.33 -17.77
CA GLY A 196 8.63 -1.69 -18.12
C GLY A 196 7.86 -0.58 -18.87
N PRO A 197 6.53 -0.70 -18.99
CA PRO A 197 5.72 0.21 -19.79
C PRO A 197 5.56 1.62 -19.19
N GLY A 198 6.05 1.83 -17.97
CA GLY A 198 5.91 3.09 -17.25
C GLY A 198 4.49 3.33 -16.73
N ILE A 199 4.32 4.50 -16.11
CA ILE A 199 3.08 4.94 -15.46
C ILE A 199 2.73 6.35 -15.97
N ALA A 200 1.50 6.56 -16.41
CA ALA A 200 1.06 7.86 -16.90
C ALA A 200 1.17 8.93 -15.78
N PRO A 201 1.64 10.15 -16.11
CA PRO A 201 1.96 11.20 -15.12
C PRO A 201 0.81 11.55 -14.17
N GLU A 202 -0.44 11.45 -14.63
CA GLU A 202 -1.64 11.71 -13.82
C GLU A 202 -1.83 10.73 -12.66
N HIS A 203 -1.23 9.54 -12.75
CA HIS A 203 -1.32 8.52 -11.69
C HIS A 203 -0.25 8.65 -10.63
N ILE A 204 0.95 9.19 -10.98
CA ILE A 204 2.11 9.24 -10.09
C ILE A 204 1.79 9.86 -8.72
N PRO A 205 1.13 11.03 -8.61
CA PRO A 205 0.83 11.66 -7.32
C PRO A 205 -0.10 10.82 -6.43
N ARG A 206 -0.83 9.89 -7.04
CA ARG A 206 -1.86 9.08 -6.38
C ARG A 206 -1.42 7.67 -6.02
N LEU A 207 -0.26 7.22 -6.50
CA LEU A 207 0.21 5.84 -6.31
C LEU A 207 0.37 5.45 -4.84
N THR A 208 0.60 6.43 -3.96
CA THR A 208 0.72 6.22 -2.52
C THR A 208 -0.61 6.35 -1.76
N GLU A 209 -1.72 6.65 -2.45
CA GLU A 209 -3.06 6.62 -1.85
C GLU A 209 -3.45 5.18 -1.55
N ARG A 210 -4.10 4.94 -0.42
CA ARG A 210 -4.55 3.59 -0.03
C ARG A 210 -5.59 3.06 -1.03
N PHE A 211 -5.42 1.82 -1.47
CA PHE A 211 -6.27 1.13 -2.46
C PHE A 211 -6.28 1.77 -3.85
N TYR A 212 -5.38 2.72 -4.11
CA TYR A 212 -5.26 3.28 -5.45
C TYR A 212 -4.63 2.27 -6.40
N ARG A 213 -5.17 2.18 -7.60
CA ARG A 213 -4.73 1.25 -8.66
C ARG A 213 -4.95 1.91 -10.00
N VAL A 214 -3.94 1.91 -10.86
CA VAL A 214 -4.00 2.46 -12.22
C VAL A 214 -5.00 1.66 -13.06
N ASP A 215 -4.93 0.34 -13.00
CA ASP A 215 -5.85 -0.58 -13.69
C ASP A 215 -6.46 -1.58 -12.69
N LYS A 216 -7.75 -1.40 -12.43
CA LYS A 216 -8.50 -2.27 -11.51
C LYS A 216 -8.70 -3.69 -12.04
N ALA A 217 -8.74 -3.87 -13.38
CA ALA A 217 -8.98 -5.17 -13.98
C ALA A 217 -7.71 -6.04 -13.97
N ARG A 218 -6.60 -5.51 -14.46
CA ARG A 218 -5.29 -6.19 -14.48
C ARG A 218 -4.79 -6.50 -13.07
N SER A 219 -4.94 -5.57 -12.15
CA SER A 219 -4.49 -5.74 -10.77
C SER A 219 -5.29 -6.78 -9.98
N ARG A 220 -6.51 -7.18 -10.40
CA ARG A 220 -7.21 -8.31 -9.80
C ARG A 220 -6.53 -9.64 -10.12
N GLN A 221 -5.94 -9.77 -11.30
CA GLN A 221 -5.22 -10.97 -11.72
C GLN A 221 -3.88 -11.10 -11.01
N THR A 222 -3.18 -9.98 -10.76
CA THR A 222 -1.88 -9.96 -10.06
C THR A 222 -2.01 -9.91 -8.53
N GLY A 223 -3.24 -9.89 -8.00
CA GLY A 223 -3.48 -9.94 -6.53
C GLY A 223 -3.14 -8.67 -5.76
N GLY A 224 -2.81 -7.56 -6.44
CA GLY A 224 -2.45 -6.31 -5.79
C GLY A 224 -3.60 -5.69 -5.00
N SER A 225 -3.39 -5.33 -3.73
CA SER A 225 -4.38 -4.68 -2.86
C SER A 225 -4.45 -3.16 -3.04
N GLY A 226 -3.41 -2.54 -3.61
CA GLY A 226 -3.23 -1.08 -3.63
C GLY A 226 -2.79 -0.50 -2.27
N LEU A 227 -2.29 -1.33 -1.35
CA LEU A 227 -1.76 -0.90 -0.05
C LEU A 227 -0.23 -0.85 -0.02
N GLY A 228 0.45 -1.54 -0.93
CA GLY A 228 1.91 -1.69 -0.88
C GLY A 228 2.66 -0.35 -0.86
N LEU A 229 2.38 0.57 -1.80
CA LEU A 229 3.04 1.87 -1.84
C LEU A 229 2.59 2.81 -0.70
N ALA A 230 1.39 2.65 -0.15
CA ALA A 230 0.99 3.35 1.06
C ALA A 230 1.83 2.88 2.26
N ILE A 231 2.08 1.57 2.40
CA ILE A 231 2.97 1.02 3.43
C ILE A 231 4.39 1.57 3.25
N VAL A 232 4.93 1.59 2.03
CA VAL A 232 6.25 2.17 1.73
C VAL A 232 6.32 3.62 2.19
N LYS A 233 5.34 4.45 1.81
CA LYS A 233 5.30 5.87 2.19
C LYS A 233 5.29 6.07 3.70
N HIS A 234 4.49 5.29 4.44
CA HIS A 234 4.44 5.40 5.90
C HIS A 234 5.73 4.95 6.56
N ALA A 235 6.32 3.82 6.13
CA ALA A 235 7.59 3.34 6.64
C ALA A 235 8.73 4.34 6.39
N VAL A 236 8.83 4.88 5.18
CA VAL A 236 9.85 5.88 4.80
C VAL A 236 9.68 7.17 5.60
N ASN A 237 8.44 7.66 5.77
CA ASN A 237 8.18 8.86 6.58
C ASN A 237 8.53 8.64 8.06
N HIS A 238 8.28 7.43 8.61
CA HIS A 238 8.65 7.11 9.99
C HIS A 238 10.17 7.11 10.18
N HIS A 239 10.93 6.78 9.13
CA HIS A 239 12.40 6.84 9.11
C HIS A 239 12.95 8.23 8.69
N GLU A 240 12.15 9.29 8.78
CA GLU A 240 12.51 10.66 8.41
C GLU A 240 13.12 10.78 6.99
N SER A 241 12.71 9.88 6.11
CA SER A 241 13.16 9.81 4.73
C SER A 241 12.03 10.15 3.76
N ARG A 242 12.29 10.09 2.46
CA ARG A 242 11.30 10.40 1.43
C ARG A 242 11.21 9.29 0.39
N LEU A 243 10.02 9.10 -0.15
CA LEU A 243 9.77 8.28 -1.32
C LEU A 243 9.71 9.18 -2.56
N ASP A 244 10.54 8.89 -3.55
CA ASP A 244 10.49 9.50 -4.88
C ASP A 244 10.04 8.46 -5.90
N ILE A 245 9.13 8.83 -6.80
CA ILE A 245 8.60 7.94 -7.85
C ILE A 245 8.68 8.68 -9.18
N GLN A 246 9.40 8.08 -10.11
CA GLN A 246 9.59 8.60 -11.46
C GLN A 246 9.17 7.53 -12.48
N SER A 247 8.70 7.98 -13.66
CA SER A 247 8.31 7.09 -14.73
C SER A 247 8.38 7.77 -16.11
#